data_189bdb74d40150d361a2efd48e98c8b5
#
_entry.id   189bdb74d40150d361a2efd48e98c8b5
#
_cell.length_a   1.000
_cell.length_b   1.000
_cell.length_c   1.000
_cell.angle_alpha   90.00
_cell.angle_beta   90.00
_cell.angle_gamma   90.00
#
_symmetry.space_group_name_H-M   'P 1'
#
loop_
_entity.id
_entity.type
_entity.pdbx_description
1 polymer ?
#
loop_
_entity_poly.entity_id
_entity_poly.type
_entity_poly.pdbx_seq_one_letter_code
_entity_poly.pdbx_strand_id
1 'polypeptide(L)'
;MPSRPRLVALIAATIAIASLSVPADAACTRLGFSVNDYGKDGPTKDAMNLLDKHIEKWTTERGIKKYKVGKKNVTCELFLDLIVFDEHTCRAEADVCWSGPPAAP
;
A
#
# COMPACT_ATOMS: atom_id res chain seq x y z
N MET A 1 12.47 -40.56 -46.01
CA MET A 1 12.44 -40.19 -45.66
C MET A 1 12.29 -39.46 -44.80
N PRO A 2 12.25 -39.21 -44.52
CA PRO A 2 12.31 -38.57 -43.95
C PRO A 2 12.10 -37.81 -43.04
N SER A 3 12.14 -37.40 -42.69
CA SER A 3 12.07 -36.78 -42.06
C SER A 3 12.00 -35.96 -41.32
N ARG A 4 12.04 -35.67 -40.93
CA ARG A 4 12.06 -34.91 -40.36
C ARG A 4 11.78 -34.10 -39.64
N PRO A 5 11.69 -33.63 -39.19
CA PRO A 5 11.48 -32.89 -38.62
C PRO A 5 11.43 -32.27 -37.61
N ARG A 6 11.57 -32.10 -37.31
CA ARG A 6 11.61 -31.67 -36.55
C ARG A 6 11.67 -30.81 -35.83
N LEU A 7 11.73 -30.51 -35.56
CA LEU A 7 11.95 -29.85 -34.97
C LEU A 7 11.57 -28.86 -34.41
N VAL A 8 11.63 -28.56 -34.44
CA VAL A 8 11.29 -27.65 -34.34
C VAL A 8 10.71 -27.03 -33.33
N ALA A 9 10.25 -27.14 -33.10
CA ALA A 9 9.60 -26.73 -32.21
C ALA A 9 10.07 -26.02 -31.21
N LEU A 10 10.41 -26.19 -30.84
CA LEU A 10 10.86 -25.75 -29.95
C LEU A 10 10.79 -24.55 -29.54
N ILE A 11 11.09 -24.29 -29.62
CA ILE A 11 11.26 -23.14 -29.50
C ILE A 11 10.53 -22.30 -28.80
N ALA A 12 9.95 -22.21 -29.14
CA ALA A 12 9.18 -21.31 -28.72
C ALA A 12 9.23 -20.91 -27.38
N ALA A 13 8.90 -21.36 -26.93
CA ALA A 13 8.81 -21.12 -25.75
C ALA A 13 9.32 -20.04 -25.17
N THR A 14 9.76 -20.06 -24.72
CA THR A 14 10.41 -19.23 -24.20
C THR A 14 9.99 -18.02 -23.87
N ILE A 15 10.15 -17.59 -23.92
CA ILE A 15 9.90 -16.41 -23.78
C ILE A 15 9.24 -15.81 -22.80
N ALA A 16 8.68 -15.28 -23.04
CA ALA A 16 7.87 -14.62 -22.26
C ALA A 16 8.15 -14.17 -20.98
N ILE A 17 8.32 -14.60 -20.32
CA ILE A 17 8.52 -14.24 -19.13
C ILE A 17 8.98 -13.07 -18.73
N ALA A 18 9.86 -12.91 -18.89
CA ALA A 18 10.51 -11.85 -18.39
C ALA A 18 9.80 -10.69 -17.97
N SER A 19 9.21 -10.18 -18.71
CA SER A 19 8.76 -8.87 -18.48
C SER A 19 8.10 -8.57 -17.21
N LEU A 20 7.73 -9.49 -16.52
CA LEU A 20 6.98 -9.17 -15.34
C LEU A 20 7.80 -9.05 -14.11
N SER A 21 9.03 -8.91 -14.27
CA SER A 21 9.85 -8.91 -13.07
C SER A 21 9.55 -7.69 -12.23
N VAL A 22 9.33 -7.94 -10.98
CA VAL A 22 9.27 -6.93 -9.96
C VAL A 22 10.57 -7.03 -9.18
N PRO A 23 11.16 -5.91 -8.80
CA PRO A 23 12.39 -5.98 -8.02
C PRO A 23 12.21 -6.95 -6.86
N ALA A 24 13.11 -7.90 -6.78
CA ALA A 24 12.98 -8.95 -5.78
C ALA A 24 13.06 -8.42 -4.36
N ASP A 25 13.69 -7.27 -4.18
CA ASP A 25 13.86 -6.69 -2.86
C ASP A 25 12.82 -5.63 -2.53
N ALA A 26 11.87 -5.43 -3.40
CA ALA A 26 10.82 -4.46 -3.12
C ALA A 26 9.78 -5.06 -2.18
N ALA A 27 9.35 -4.27 -1.23
CA ALA A 27 8.33 -4.67 -0.28
C ALA A 27 7.35 -3.54 -0.07
N CYS A 28 6.11 -3.86 0.15
CA CYS A 28 5.07 -2.87 0.42
C CYS A 28 4.16 -3.36 1.52
N THR A 29 3.60 -2.42 2.26
CA THR A 29 2.57 -2.71 3.23
C THR A 29 1.57 -1.57 3.25
N ARG A 30 0.36 -1.85 3.62
CA ARG A 30 -0.66 -0.82 3.73
C ARG A 30 -0.84 -0.45 5.18
N LEU A 31 -0.68 0.83 5.48
CA LEU A 31 -0.84 1.35 6.82
C LEU A 31 -2.06 2.24 6.90
N GLY A 32 -2.68 2.29 8.04
CA GLY A 32 -3.85 3.11 8.24
C GLY A 32 -3.91 3.68 9.65
N PHE A 33 -4.66 4.74 9.79
CA PHE A 33 -4.89 5.38 11.07
C PHE A 33 -6.31 5.93 11.13
N SER A 34 -7.00 5.67 12.22
CA SER A 34 -8.39 6.09 12.39
C SER A 34 -8.50 7.15 13.46
N VAL A 35 -9.36 8.11 13.23
CA VAL A 35 -9.67 9.19 14.18
C VAL A 35 -11.17 9.30 14.29
N ASN A 36 -11.65 9.45 15.50
CA ASN A 36 -13.06 9.70 15.75
C ASN A 36 -13.17 11.07 16.42
N ASP A 37 -13.94 11.96 15.84
CA ASP A 37 -14.10 13.29 16.37
C ASP A 37 -15.38 13.91 15.82
N TYR A 38 -15.69 15.09 16.31
CA TYR A 38 -16.87 15.82 15.85
C TYR A 38 -16.65 16.36 14.44
N GLY A 39 -17.72 16.35 13.67
CA GLY A 39 -17.68 16.82 12.29
C GLY A 39 -17.01 15.83 11.39
N LYS A 40 -16.68 16.23 10.18
CA LYS A 40 -16.06 15.38 9.18
C LYS A 40 -14.72 15.91 8.73
N ASP A 41 -14.60 17.22 8.58
CA ASP A 41 -13.37 17.83 8.07
C ASP A 41 -12.21 17.69 9.05
N GLY A 42 -12.48 17.89 10.33
CA GLY A 42 -11.48 17.73 11.38
C GLY A 42 -10.89 16.33 11.40
N PRO A 43 -11.71 15.30 11.61
CA PRO A 43 -11.19 13.93 11.63
C PRO A 43 -10.56 13.51 10.31
N THR A 44 -10.99 14.07 9.17
CA THR A 44 -10.35 13.78 7.89
C THR A 44 -8.90 14.27 7.89
N LYS A 45 -8.69 15.52 8.28
CA LYS A 45 -7.35 16.10 8.32
C LYS A 45 -6.49 15.44 9.37
N ASP A 46 -7.06 15.19 10.53
CA ASP A 46 -6.31 14.57 11.62
C ASP A 46 -5.89 13.15 11.26
N ALA A 47 -6.77 12.39 10.61
CA ALA A 47 -6.44 11.04 10.19
C ALA A 47 -5.26 11.04 9.22
N MET A 48 -5.23 11.97 8.27
CA MET A 48 -4.12 12.08 7.33
C MET A 48 -2.82 12.47 8.02
N ASN A 49 -2.89 13.45 8.92
CA ASN A 49 -1.70 13.90 9.62
C ASN A 49 -1.15 12.85 10.57
N LEU A 50 -2.04 12.15 11.26
CA LEU A 50 -1.62 11.09 12.18
C LEU A 50 -1.16 9.85 11.42
N LEU A 51 -1.69 9.60 10.24
CA LEU A 51 -1.16 8.54 9.39
C LEU A 51 0.29 8.83 9.02
N ASP A 52 0.62 10.06 8.66
CA ASP A 52 2.00 10.44 8.33
C ASP A 52 2.93 10.15 9.50
N LYS A 53 2.52 10.53 10.70
CA LYS A 53 3.32 10.27 11.91
C LYS A 53 3.42 8.79 12.19
N HIS A 54 2.34 8.05 11.96
CA HIS A 54 2.34 6.60 12.15
C HIS A 54 3.31 5.94 11.17
N ILE A 55 3.32 6.37 9.92
CA ILE A 55 4.23 5.83 8.91
C ILE A 55 5.67 6.09 9.32
N GLU A 56 5.96 7.31 9.76
CA GLU A 56 7.31 7.67 10.19
C GLU A 56 7.76 6.80 11.35
N LYS A 57 6.91 6.64 12.34
CA LYS A 57 7.22 5.80 13.49
C LYS A 57 7.42 4.33 13.08
N TRP A 58 6.51 3.82 12.27
CA TRP A 58 6.52 2.44 11.83
C TRP A 58 7.81 2.12 11.05
N THR A 59 8.19 3.00 10.13
CA THR A 59 9.41 2.81 9.34
C THR A 59 10.66 2.96 10.18
N THR A 60 10.68 3.93 11.09
CA THR A 60 11.83 4.15 11.97
C THR A 60 12.07 2.93 12.87
N GLU A 61 11.01 2.37 13.43
CA GLU A 61 11.12 1.20 14.29
C GLU A 61 11.68 -0.02 13.56
N ARG A 62 11.55 -0.06 12.26
CA ARG A 62 12.01 -1.17 11.43
C ARG A 62 13.29 -0.88 10.68
N GLY A 63 13.88 0.28 10.91
CA GLY A 63 15.13 0.64 10.26
C GLY A 63 14.99 0.97 8.78
N ILE A 64 13.78 1.27 8.34
CA ILE A 64 13.53 1.64 6.95
C ILE A 64 13.77 3.13 6.82
N LYS A 65 14.83 3.50 6.12
CA LYS A 65 15.20 4.92 6.00
C LYS A 65 14.67 5.56 4.74
N LYS A 66 14.54 4.79 3.68
CA LYS A 66 14.03 5.31 2.41
C LYS A 66 12.80 4.52 2.02
N TYR A 67 11.73 5.22 1.80
CA TYR A 67 10.47 4.60 1.44
C TYR A 67 9.62 5.58 0.65
N LYS A 68 8.63 5.04 -0.04
CA LYS A 68 7.68 5.85 -0.78
C LYS A 68 6.30 5.60 -0.22
N VAL A 69 5.54 6.68 -0.07
CA VAL A 69 4.17 6.61 0.39
C VAL A 69 3.27 6.86 -0.81
N GLY A 70 2.35 5.97 -1.04
CA GLY A 70 1.39 6.10 -2.11
C GLY A 70 0.31 7.11 -1.77
N LYS A 71 -0.67 7.19 -2.63
CA LYS A 71 -1.77 8.12 -2.43
C LYS A 71 -2.55 7.76 -1.17
N LYS A 72 -2.85 8.75 -0.36
CA LYS A 72 -3.65 8.55 0.83
C LYS A 72 -5.12 8.52 0.46
N ASN A 73 -5.83 7.54 1.00
CA ASN A 73 -7.27 7.44 0.84
C ASN A 73 -7.90 7.60 2.20
N VAL A 74 -8.94 8.40 2.27
CA VAL A 74 -9.66 8.63 3.52
C VAL A 74 -11.09 8.22 3.34
N THR A 75 -11.58 7.41 4.27
CA THR A 75 -12.99 7.03 4.34
C THR A 75 -13.53 7.46 5.68
N CYS A 76 -14.70 8.03 5.68
CA CYS A 76 -15.34 8.47 6.90
C CYS A 76 -16.70 7.82 7.04
N GLU A 77 -17.04 7.44 8.26
CA GLU A 77 -18.34 6.87 8.58
C GLU A 77 -18.96 7.66 9.71
N LEU A 78 -20.26 7.87 9.62
CA LEU A 78 -20.99 8.52 10.69
C LEU A 78 -21.04 7.58 11.88
N PHE A 79 -20.46 8.00 12.98
CA PHE A 79 -20.41 7.19 14.19
C PHE A 79 -21.59 7.48 15.11
N LEU A 80 -21.85 8.74 15.37
CA LEU A 80 -22.99 9.19 16.14
C LEU A 80 -23.64 10.37 15.48
N ASP A 81 -24.96 10.31 15.37
CA ASP A 81 -25.74 11.40 14.81
C ASP A 81 -26.51 12.04 15.97
N LEU A 82 -25.96 13.10 16.49
CA LEU A 82 -26.59 13.86 17.54
C LEU A 82 -27.24 15.10 16.93
N ILE A 83 -28.30 15.55 17.51
CA ILE A 83 -29.08 16.67 16.94
C ILE A 83 -28.19 17.89 16.70
N VAL A 84 -27.23 18.12 17.56
CA VAL A 84 -26.37 19.31 17.47
C VAL A 84 -24.98 18.97 16.97
N PHE A 85 -24.54 17.75 17.18
CA PHE A 85 -23.18 17.32 16.82
C PHE A 85 -23.23 15.98 16.13
N ASP A 86 -22.43 15.84 15.09
CA ASP A 86 -22.20 14.56 14.43
C ASP A 86 -20.78 14.14 14.70
N GLU A 87 -20.58 12.89 15.05
CA GLU A 87 -19.25 12.32 15.18
C GLU A 87 -18.99 11.40 14.00
N HIS A 88 -17.83 11.53 13.42
CA HIS A 88 -17.40 10.68 12.31
C HIS A 88 -16.09 9.97 12.69
N THR A 89 -15.99 8.74 12.26
CA THR A 89 -14.73 8.02 12.30
C THR A 89 -14.14 8.07 10.91
N CYS A 90 -12.99 8.70 10.79
CA CYS A 90 -12.28 8.80 9.51
C CYS A 90 -11.03 7.96 9.58
N ARG A 91 -10.82 7.13 8.55
CA ARG A 91 -9.64 6.30 8.45
C ARG A 91 -8.86 6.69 7.22
N ALA A 92 -7.60 7.03 7.41
CA ALA A 92 -6.68 7.31 6.31
C ALA A 92 -5.80 6.08 6.11
N GLU A 93 -5.56 5.74 4.86
CA GLU A 93 -4.72 4.60 4.51
C GLU A 93 -3.82 4.94 3.34
N ALA A 94 -2.67 4.32 3.30
CA ALA A 94 -1.74 4.47 2.19
C ALA A 94 -0.81 3.26 2.13
N ASP A 95 -0.33 2.98 0.93
CA ASP A 95 0.69 1.95 0.75
C ASP A 95 2.05 2.56 1.01
N VAL A 96 2.89 1.83 1.72
CA VAL A 96 4.26 2.23 1.99
C VAL A 96 5.16 1.16 1.40
N CYS A 97 6.05 1.57 0.51
CA CYS A 97 6.93 0.64 -0.20
C CYS A 97 8.39 1.01 0.01
N TRP A 98 9.23 0.02 0.13
CA TRP A 98 10.66 0.21 0.32
C TRP A 98 11.43 -0.93 -0.34
N SER A 99 12.75 -0.75 -0.47
CA SER A 99 13.64 -1.78 -1.00
C SER A 99 14.52 -2.30 0.12
N GLY A 100 14.90 -3.54 0.00
CA GLY A 100 15.77 -4.16 0.98
C GLY A 100 15.00 -4.65 2.20
N PRO A 101 15.74 -5.15 3.22
CA PRO A 101 15.09 -5.61 4.43
C PRO A 101 14.51 -4.46 5.22
N PRO A 102 13.55 -4.76 6.06
CA PRO A 102 12.97 -6.08 6.30
C PRO A 102 11.92 -6.43 5.26
N ALA A 103 11.57 -7.71 5.20
CA ALA A 103 10.49 -8.14 4.32
C ALA A 103 9.17 -7.57 4.82
N ALA A 104 8.21 -7.46 3.92
CA ALA A 104 6.88 -7.00 4.31
C ALA A 104 6.24 -8.00 5.27
N PRO A 105 5.49 -7.52 6.25
CA PRO A 105 4.83 -8.38 7.22
C PRO A 105 3.76 -9.24 6.59
#